data_7d79fdce77d11516e35bdd2fb071c9e5
#
_entry.id   7d79fdce77d11516e35bdd2fb071c9e5
#
_cell.length_a   1.000
_cell.length_b   1.000
_cell.length_c   1.000
_cell.angle_alpha   90.00
_cell.angle_beta   90.00
_cell.angle_gamma   90.00
#
_symmetry.space_group_name_H-M   'P 1'
#
loop_
_entity.id
_entity.type
_entity.pdbx_description
1 polymer ?
#
loop_
_entity_poly.entity_id
_entity_poly.type
_entity_poly.pdbx_seq_one_letter_code
_entity_poly.pdbx_strand_id
1 'polypeptide(L)'
;MIEYTLFGLLNQIENNQVVLPAMQRPFVWKEDRISRLIDSLLRGFPIGAVMLWNTKTAQRYRRFTRDIDTTVPQVFTIESSEPGAGKYLVLDGQQRLTSLYVAFKGTYNHRTLYLDVLSGDSNGKDPGGEYFE
;
A
#
# COMPACT_ATOMS: atom_id res chain seq x y z
N MET A 1 10.26 19.46 -2.39
CA MET A 1 9.77 18.15 -1.87
C MET A 1 8.32 18.32 -1.44
N ILE A 2 7.44 17.51 -1.96
CA ILE A 2 6.02 17.52 -1.58
C ILE A 2 5.86 16.51 -0.45
N GLU A 3 5.34 16.96 0.68
CA GLU A 3 5.05 16.08 1.79
C GLU A 3 3.58 15.67 1.75
N TYR A 4 3.33 14.38 1.88
CA TYR A 4 1.99 13.83 1.97
C TYR A 4 1.81 13.16 3.34
N THR A 5 0.64 13.35 3.93
CA THR A 5 0.24 12.48 5.03
C THR A 5 -0.06 11.09 4.47
N LEU A 6 0.07 10.06 5.31
CA LEU A 6 -0.24 8.69 4.89
C LEU A 6 -1.66 8.57 4.33
N PHE A 7 -2.65 9.08 5.05
CA PHE A 7 -4.05 8.99 4.60
C PHE A 7 -4.32 9.84 3.37
N GLY A 8 -3.64 10.98 3.23
CA GLY A 8 -3.72 11.78 2.01
C GLY A 8 -3.21 11.01 0.81
N LEU A 9 -2.07 10.30 0.97
CA LEU A 9 -1.51 9.47 -0.09
C LEU A 9 -2.42 8.29 -0.44
N LEU A 10 -3.00 7.62 0.54
CA LEU A 10 -3.94 6.52 0.31
C LEU A 10 -5.20 7.00 -0.41
N ASN A 11 -5.70 8.19 -0.11
CA ASN A 11 -6.81 8.79 -0.83
C ASN A 11 -6.45 9.09 -2.29
N GLN A 12 -5.23 9.54 -2.56
CA GLN A 12 -4.74 9.74 -3.92
C GLN A 12 -4.70 8.43 -4.71
N ILE A 13 -4.36 7.32 -4.05
CA ILE A 13 -4.40 5.99 -4.66
C ILE A 13 -5.85 5.62 -5.01
N GLU A 14 -6.79 5.80 -4.09
CA GLU A 14 -8.21 5.50 -4.35
C GLU A 14 -8.78 6.35 -5.47
N ASN A 15 -8.38 7.61 -5.56
CA ASN A 15 -8.83 8.53 -6.60
C ASN A 15 -8.10 8.33 -7.94
N ASN A 16 -7.26 7.32 -8.04
CA ASN A 16 -6.52 6.99 -9.26
C ASN A 16 -5.54 8.09 -9.70
N GLN A 17 -5.05 8.88 -8.76
CA GLN A 17 -4.02 9.91 -9.02
C GLN A 17 -2.62 9.36 -8.81
N VAL A 18 -2.44 8.44 -7.87
CA VAL A 18 -1.20 7.71 -7.61
C VAL A 18 -1.39 6.29 -8.09
N VAL A 19 -0.55 5.86 -9.02
CA VAL A 19 -0.70 4.59 -9.73
C VAL A 19 0.64 3.88 -9.85
N LEU A 20 0.61 2.63 -10.30
CA LEU A 20 1.80 1.82 -10.55
C LEU A 20 2.15 1.83 -12.04
N PRO A 21 3.44 1.82 -12.40
CA PRO A 21 3.82 1.57 -13.79
C PRO A 21 3.30 0.21 -14.27
N ALA A 22 2.94 0.13 -15.56
CA ALA A 22 2.34 -1.08 -16.12
C ALA A 22 3.24 -2.31 -16.01
N MET A 23 4.55 -2.12 -16.06
CA MET A 23 5.55 -3.18 -16.10
C MET A 23 6.14 -3.48 -14.71
N GLN A 24 5.32 -3.44 -13.67
CA GLN A 24 5.76 -3.76 -12.32
C GLN A 24 5.36 -5.17 -11.91
N ARG A 25 6.16 -5.77 -11.03
CA ARG A 25 5.86 -7.11 -10.54
C ARG A 25 4.63 -7.10 -9.62
N PRO A 26 3.95 -8.25 -9.47
CA PRO A 26 2.80 -8.39 -8.59
C PRO A 26 3.16 -8.11 -7.13
N PHE A 27 2.13 -7.84 -6.33
CA PHE A 27 2.27 -7.74 -4.89
C PHE A 27 2.59 -9.12 -4.31
N VAL A 28 3.71 -9.22 -3.58
CA VAL A 28 4.22 -10.51 -3.09
C VAL A 28 4.37 -10.56 -1.56
N TRP A 29 4.12 -9.47 -0.85
CA TRP A 29 4.25 -9.47 0.61
C TRP A 29 3.18 -10.35 1.25
N LYS A 30 3.61 -11.10 2.27
CA LYS A 30 2.73 -11.91 3.08
C LYS A 30 2.18 -11.10 4.25
N GLU A 31 1.14 -11.64 4.87
CA GLU A 31 0.41 -11.01 5.95
C GLU A 31 1.29 -10.59 7.13
N ASP A 32 2.24 -11.44 7.52
CA ASP A 32 3.16 -11.15 8.62
C ASP A 32 4.03 -9.93 8.33
N ARG A 33 4.48 -9.78 7.09
CA ARG A 33 5.30 -8.63 6.69
C ARG A 33 4.49 -7.34 6.67
N ILE A 34 3.25 -7.40 6.26
CA ILE A 34 2.33 -6.25 6.32
C ILE A 34 2.10 -5.85 7.78
N SER A 35 1.84 -6.81 8.65
CA SER A 35 1.64 -6.56 10.07
C SER A 35 2.86 -5.92 10.73
N ARG A 36 4.06 -6.37 10.37
CA ARG A 36 5.32 -5.77 10.87
C ARG A 36 5.50 -4.33 10.40
N LEU A 37 5.13 -4.04 9.16
CA LEU A 37 5.19 -2.68 8.64
C LEU A 37 4.25 -1.76 9.43
N ILE A 38 3.02 -2.21 9.67
CA ILE A 38 2.03 -1.44 10.43
C ILE A 38 2.51 -1.25 11.88
N ASP A 39 3.08 -2.29 12.49
CA ASP A 39 3.64 -2.18 13.83
C ASP A 39 4.75 -1.13 13.89
N SER A 40 5.66 -1.14 12.92
CA SER A 40 6.73 -0.14 12.82
C SER A 40 6.17 1.27 12.67
N LEU A 41 5.13 1.43 11.85
CA LEU A 41 4.46 2.71 11.64
C LEU A 41 3.85 3.23 12.94
N LEU A 42 3.16 2.37 13.69
CA LEU A 42 2.51 2.73 14.95
C LEU A 42 3.52 3.07 16.06
N ARG A 43 4.71 2.49 15.98
CA ARG A 43 5.82 2.79 16.92
C ARG A 43 6.60 4.03 16.54
N GLY A 44 6.29 4.64 15.39
CA GLY A 44 7.01 5.81 14.90
C GLY A 44 8.38 5.48 14.28
N PHE A 45 8.66 4.21 13.97
CA PHE A 45 9.89 3.85 13.29
C PHE A 45 9.88 4.28 11.82
N PRO A 46 11.04 4.66 11.26
CA PRO A 46 11.11 4.97 9.83
C PRO A 46 10.76 3.74 9.00
N ILE A 47 9.87 3.91 8.03
CA ILE A 47 9.46 2.83 7.12
C ILE A 47 10.07 2.96 5.73
N GLY A 48 10.91 3.97 5.53
CA GLY A 48 11.57 4.26 4.27
C GLY A 48 10.82 5.28 3.43
N ALA A 49 11.44 5.68 2.34
CA ALA A 49 10.90 6.67 1.43
C ALA A 49 10.11 6.00 0.29
N VAL A 50 9.18 6.75 -0.26
CA VAL A 50 8.45 6.39 -1.48
C VAL A 50 8.84 7.39 -2.55
N MET A 51 9.23 6.90 -3.73
CA MET A 51 9.62 7.75 -4.85
C MET A 51 8.46 7.82 -5.85
N LEU A 52 7.98 9.04 -6.09
CA LEU A 52 6.91 9.32 -7.03
C LEU A 52 7.44 10.12 -8.22
N TRP A 53 6.97 9.79 -9.40
CA TRP A 53 7.26 10.53 -10.62
C TRP A 53 5.97 11.15 -11.15
N ASN A 54 5.95 12.47 -11.18
CA ASN A 54 4.84 13.20 -11.79
C ASN A 54 5.11 13.32 -13.29
N THR A 55 4.26 12.69 -14.10
CA THR A 55 4.40 12.75 -15.54
C THR A 55 3.17 13.43 -16.16
N LYS A 56 3.44 14.30 -17.13
CA LYS A 56 2.42 14.96 -17.96
C LYS A 56 2.23 14.28 -19.31
N THR A 57 3.13 13.36 -19.67
CA THR A 57 2.99 12.57 -20.89
C THR A 57 2.06 11.40 -20.65
N ALA A 58 1.43 10.92 -21.72
CA ALA A 58 0.59 9.72 -21.64
C ALA A 58 1.44 8.52 -21.22
N GLN A 59 0.99 7.78 -20.20
CA GLN A 59 1.68 6.62 -19.68
C GLN A 59 0.72 5.46 -19.54
N ARG A 60 1.23 4.25 -19.73
CA ARG A 60 0.50 3.03 -19.39
C ARG A 60 0.73 2.75 -17.90
N TYR A 61 -0.33 2.47 -17.19
CA TYR A 61 -0.28 2.25 -15.74
C TYR A 61 -1.28 1.18 -15.33
N ARG A 62 -1.15 0.73 -14.08
CA ARG A 62 -2.16 -0.11 -13.42
C ARG A 62 -2.47 0.47 -12.05
N ARG A 63 -3.68 0.19 -11.58
CA ARG A 63 -4.12 0.61 -10.26
C ARG A 63 -3.51 -0.27 -9.18
N PHE A 64 -3.40 0.26 -7.98
CA PHE A 64 -3.03 -0.53 -6.81
C PHE A 64 -4.08 -1.60 -6.54
N THR A 65 -3.63 -2.78 -6.14
CA THR A 65 -4.51 -3.84 -5.67
C THR A 65 -4.96 -3.52 -4.24
N ARG A 66 -6.26 -3.51 -4.03
CA ARG A 66 -6.85 -3.20 -2.73
C ARG A 66 -7.10 -4.45 -1.91
N ASP A 67 -7.60 -5.50 -2.55
CA ASP A 67 -7.99 -6.74 -1.91
C ASP A 67 -7.11 -7.87 -2.44
N ILE A 68 -6.35 -8.49 -1.54
CA ILE A 68 -5.42 -9.56 -1.89
C ILE A 68 -6.07 -10.90 -1.58
N ASP A 69 -6.08 -11.79 -2.56
CA ASP A 69 -6.49 -13.18 -2.39
C ASP A 69 -5.36 -14.08 -2.91
N THR A 70 -4.68 -14.75 -1.99
CA THR A 70 -3.54 -15.60 -2.33
C THR A 70 -3.94 -16.94 -2.94
N THR A 71 -5.25 -17.25 -2.96
CA THR A 71 -5.76 -18.50 -3.55
C THR A 71 -6.00 -18.41 -5.04
N VAL A 72 -5.96 -17.20 -5.61
CA VAL A 72 -6.18 -16.95 -7.04
C VAL A 72 -5.03 -16.15 -7.62
N PRO A 73 -4.72 -16.29 -8.93
CA PRO A 73 -3.72 -15.45 -9.58
C PRO A 73 -4.12 -13.98 -9.55
N GLN A 74 -3.13 -13.10 -9.39
CA GLN A 74 -3.36 -11.66 -9.48
C GLN A 74 -3.60 -11.29 -10.95
N VAL A 75 -4.70 -10.58 -11.21
CA VAL A 75 -5.07 -10.10 -12.54
C VAL A 75 -5.00 -8.58 -12.52
N PHE A 76 -4.32 -8.01 -13.53
CA PHE A 76 -4.13 -6.57 -13.64
C PHE A 76 -4.73 -6.06 -14.93
N THR A 77 -5.44 -4.93 -14.83
CA THR A 77 -5.90 -4.19 -16.00
C THR A 77 -4.92 -3.05 -16.26
N ILE A 78 -4.34 -3.03 -17.47
CA ILE A 78 -3.46 -1.94 -17.91
C ILE A 78 -4.31 -0.84 -18.48
N GLU A 79 -4.14 0.38 -17.96
CA GLU A 79 -4.83 1.57 -18.41
C GLU A 79 -3.84 2.55 -19.02
N SER A 80 -4.31 3.49 -19.79
CA SER A 80 -3.49 4.57 -20.36
C SER A 80 -4.00 5.91 -19.86
N SER A 81 -3.08 6.74 -19.38
CA SER A 81 -3.42 8.11 -19.00
C SER A 81 -3.50 9.01 -20.22
N GLU A 82 -4.38 10.01 -20.14
CA GLU A 82 -4.42 11.07 -21.14
C GLU A 82 -3.22 11.98 -21.01
N PRO A 83 -2.70 12.58 -22.12
CA PRO A 83 -1.67 13.59 -22.03
C PRO A 83 -2.11 14.74 -21.13
N GLY A 84 -1.25 15.14 -20.21
CA GLY A 84 -1.55 16.21 -19.26
C GLY A 84 -2.37 15.82 -18.05
N ALA A 85 -2.69 14.53 -17.87
CA ALA A 85 -3.48 14.06 -16.73
C ALA A 85 -2.80 14.25 -15.37
N GLY A 86 -1.46 14.40 -15.35
CA GLY A 86 -0.75 14.72 -14.12
C GLY A 86 -0.71 13.61 -13.09
N LYS A 87 -0.74 12.35 -13.53
CA LYS A 87 -0.67 11.22 -12.60
C LYS A 87 0.72 11.04 -12.01
N TYR A 88 0.76 10.51 -10.79
CA TYR A 88 1.99 10.16 -10.10
C TYR A 88 2.22 8.65 -10.19
N LEU A 89 3.36 8.26 -10.73
CA LEU A 89 3.78 6.88 -10.81
C LEU A 89 4.73 6.55 -9.66
N VAL A 90 4.48 5.45 -8.95
CA VAL A 90 5.35 5.00 -7.87
C VAL A 90 6.54 4.27 -8.47
N LEU A 91 7.74 4.85 -8.35
CA LEU A 91 8.97 4.25 -8.87
C LEU A 91 9.66 3.37 -7.84
N ASP A 92 9.55 3.72 -6.56
CA ASP A 92 10.14 2.95 -5.46
C ASP A 92 9.20 2.95 -4.26
N GLY A 93 9.25 1.88 -3.47
CA GLY A 93 8.38 1.70 -2.31
C GLY A 93 7.02 1.10 -2.65
N GLN A 94 6.88 0.47 -3.79
CA GLN A 94 5.60 -0.05 -4.30
C GLN A 94 4.99 -1.10 -3.37
N GLN A 95 5.80 -2.07 -2.89
CA GLN A 95 5.31 -3.13 -2.00
C GLN A 95 4.86 -2.57 -0.65
N ARG A 96 5.62 -1.63 -0.11
CA ARG A 96 5.24 -0.96 1.15
C ARG A 96 3.95 -0.16 1.00
N LEU A 97 3.84 0.60 -0.06
CA LEU A 97 2.66 1.43 -0.28
C LEU A 97 1.41 0.59 -0.55
N THR A 98 1.55 -0.49 -1.32
CA THR A 98 0.46 -1.45 -1.52
C THR A 98 0.06 -2.09 -0.20
N SER A 99 1.03 -2.46 0.66
CA SER A 99 0.76 -3.03 1.98
C SER A 99 -0.07 -2.08 2.85
N LEU A 100 0.29 -0.80 2.86
CA LEU A 100 -0.45 0.21 3.61
C LEU A 100 -1.87 0.39 3.05
N TYR A 101 -2.00 0.37 1.75
CA TYR A 101 -3.31 0.48 1.10
C TYR A 101 -4.21 -0.70 1.44
N VAL A 102 -3.70 -1.92 1.33
CA VAL A 102 -4.43 -3.14 1.70
C VAL A 102 -4.80 -3.11 3.19
N ALA A 103 -3.88 -2.72 4.05
CA ALA A 103 -4.10 -2.72 5.50
C ALA A 103 -5.17 -1.72 5.93
N PHE A 104 -5.15 -0.50 5.37
CA PHE A 104 -6.05 0.57 5.81
C PHE A 104 -7.33 0.69 5.00
N LYS A 105 -7.35 0.22 3.77
CA LYS A 105 -8.48 0.40 2.86
C LYS A 105 -9.03 -0.90 2.27
N GLY A 106 -8.30 -2.00 2.38
CA GLY A 106 -8.65 -3.25 1.72
C GLY A 106 -8.65 -4.46 2.63
N THR A 107 -8.48 -5.63 2.02
CA THR A 107 -8.48 -6.91 2.72
C THR A 107 -7.33 -7.80 2.24
N TYR A 108 -6.95 -8.76 3.08
CA TYR A 108 -5.99 -9.80 2.74
C TYR A 108 -6.63 -11.15 3.05
N ASN A 109 -6.88 -11.96 2.02
CA ASN A 109 -7.62 -13.22 2.11
C ASN A 109 -8.95 -13.05 2.86
N HIS A 110 -9.71 -12.01 2.49
CA HIS A 110 -11.01 -11.64 3.05
C HIS A 110 -10.95 -11.20 4.52
N ARG A 111 -9.76 -10.98 5.06
CA ARG A 111 -9.56 -10.48 6.43
C ARG A 111 -9.20 -9.00 6.43
N THR A 112 -9.71 -8.28 7.41
CA THR A 112 -9.46 -6.86 7.61
C THR A 112 -8.46 -6.69 8.76
N LEU A 113 -7.58 -5.69 8.64
CA LEU A 113 -6.66 -5.33 9.71
C LEU A 113 -7.40 -4.60 10.83
N TYR A 114 -7.22 -5.08 12.05
CA TYR A 114 -7.71 -4.41 13.25
C TYR A 114 -6.56 -4.08 14.18
N LEU A 115 -6.67 -2.93 14.84
CA LEU A 115 -5.78 -2.54 15.92
C LEU A 115 -6.49 -2.77 17.24
N ASP A 116 -5.96 -3.64 18.07
CA ASP A 116 -6.45 -3.83 19.42
C ASP A 116 -5.81 -2.81 20.37
N VAL A 117 -6.55 -1.74 20.64
CA VAL A 117 -6.08 -0.66 21.51
C VAL A 117 -6.25 -0.96 22.99
N LEU A 118 -6.98 -2.05 23.33
CA LEU A 118 -7.30 -2.40 24.72
C LEU A 118 -6.31 -3.43 25.31
N SER A 119 -5.63 -4.20 24.46
CA SER A 119 -4.68 -5.22 24.90
C SER A 119 -3.26 -4.69 25.03
N GLY A 120 -3.09 -3.38 25.21
CA GLY A 120 -1.79 -2.75 25.35
C GLY A 120 -0.87 -3.61 26.20
N ASP A 121 0.09 -4.28 25.60
CA ASP A 121 0.88 -5.30 26.25
C ASP A 121 1.94 -4.67 27.16
N SER A 122 1.62 -4.63 28.44
CA SER A 122 2.58 -4.21 29.45
C SER A 122 3.67 -5.25 29.74
N ASN A 123 3.57 -6.45 29.14
CA ASN A 123 4.40 -7.60 29.48
C ASN A 123 5.48 -7.95 28.46
N GLY A 124 5.76 -7.08 27.52
CA GLY A 124 6.87 -7.27 26.58
C GLY A 124 6.70 -8.45 25.62
N LYS A 125 5.47 -8.88 25.36
CA LYS A 125 5.22 -9.86 24.34
C LYS A 125 5.56 -9.29 22.97
N ASP A 126 5.98 -10.19 22.09
CA ASP A 126 6.37 -9.85 20.74
C ASP A 126 5.31 -8.92 20.09
N PRO A 127 5.73 -7.71 19.72
CA PRO A 127 4.83 -6.78 19.03
C PRO A 127 4.39 -7.24 17.65
N GLY A 128 4.93 -8.37 17.16
CA GLY A 128 4.50 -9.00 15.92
C GLY A 128 3.21 -9.80 16.04
N GLY A 129 2.36 -9.53 17.04
CA GLY A 129 1.05 -10.16 17.15
C GLY A 129 0.20 -9.96 15.89
N GLU A 130 -0.66 -10.91 15.62
CA GLU A 130 -1.50 -10.89 14.43
C GLU A 130 -2.48 -9.71 14.47
N TYR A 131 -2.36 -8.82 13.48
CA TYR A 131 -3.27 -7.69 13.32
C TYR A 131 -4.41 -7.98 12.33
N PHE A 132 -4.32 -9.05 11.55
CA PHE A 132 -5.35 -9.45 10.61
C PHE A 132 -6.30 -10.50 11.20
N GLU A 133 -7.59 -10.24 11.03
CA GLU A 133 -8.68 -11.18 11.39
C GLU A 133 -9.63 -11.37 10.22
#